data_c7ce3038058079381dfb8ad7e48ccdb4
#
_entry.id   c7ce3038058079381dfb8ad7e48ccdb4
#
_cell.length_a   1.000
_cell.length_b   1.000
_cell.length_c   1.000
_cell.angle_alpha   90.00
_cell.angle_beta   90.00
_cell.angle_gamma   90.00
#
_symmetry.space_group_name_H-M   'P 1'
#
loop_
_entity.id
_entity.type
_entity.pdbx_description
1 polymer ?
#
loop_
_entity_poly.entity_id
_entity_poly.type
_entity_poly.pdbx_seq_one_letter_code
_entity_poly.pdbx_strand_id
1 'polypeptide(L)'
;MVIRGAVYRVDLGEAKRGHEQRGRRLGLVLSPSSMPWSVTTIVPTSITAQPAVFRPSMEINGQETKFLVDQIRSIDMDYLIDDPVHYLEHDELAEVEHAVARYLGL
;
A
#
# COMPACT_ATOMS: atom_id res chain seq x y z
N MET A 1 6.01 -16.06 2.74
CA MET A 1 6.47 -14.91 3.53
C MET A 1 6.07 -13.62 2.84
N VAL A 2 5.49 -12.70 3.61
CA VAL A 2 5.10 -11.38 3.09
C VAL A 2 6.29 -10.43 3.27
N ILE A 3 6.64 -9.68 2.24
CA ILE A 3 7.88 -8.91 2.19
C ILE A 3 7.58 -7.42 2.38
N ARG A 4 8.15 -6.82 3.43
CA ARG A 4 8.05 -5.39 3.69
C ARG A 4 8.70 -4.61 2.55
N GLY A 5 8.02 -3.56 2.06
CA GLY A 5 8.53 -2.75 0.96
C GLY A 5 8.16 -3.28 -0.41
N ALA A 6 7.50 -4.42 -0.48
CA ALA A 6 7.05 -4.99 -1.74
C ALA A 6 5.61 -4.59 -2.03
N VAL A 7 5.30 -4.46 -3.31
CA VAL A 7 3.97 -4.10 -3.80
C VAL A 7 3.32 -5.36 -4.34
N TYR A 8 2.14 -5.68 -3.81
CA TYR A 8 1.37 -6.86 -4.17
C TYR A 8 0.06 -6.47 -4.85
N ARG A 9 -0.46 -7.37 -5.66
CA ARG A 9 -1.88 -7.27 -6.00
C ARG A 9 -2.68 -7.69 -4.77
N VAL A 10 -3.71 -6.92 -4.43
CA VAL A 10 -4.57 -7.20 -3.27
C VAL A 10 -6.02 -7.13 -3.69
N ASP A 11 -6.85 -7.95 -3.03
CA ASP A 11 -8.29 -7.92 -3.24
C ASP A 11 -8.92 -7.28 -2.00
N LEU A 12 -9.37 -6.04 -2.14
CA LEU A 12 -9.95 -5.28 -1.03
C LEU A 12 -11.47 -5.47 -0.91
N GLY A 13 -12.06 -6.32 -1.76
CA GLY A 13 -13.50 -6.55 -1.73
C GLY A 13 -14.28 -5.42 -2.36
N GLU A 14 -15.60 -5.47 -2.21
CA GLU A 14 -16.50 -4.54 -2.91
C GLU A 14 -17.27 -3.63 -2.00
N ALA A 15 -17.74 -4.11 -0.88
CA ALA A 15 -18.71 -3.41 -0.05
C ALA A 15 -18.05 -2.35 0.84
N LYS A 16 -17.64 -1.25 0.24
CA LYS A 16 -17.01 -0.15 0.97
C LYS A 16 -17.93 1.07 0.99
N ARG A 17 -17.70 1.94 1.96
CA ARG A 17 -18.45 3.18 2.10
C ARG A 17 -17.59 4.36 1.68
N GLY A 18 -18.24 5.33 1.06
CA GLY A 18 -17.58 6.58 0.71
C GLY A 18 -16.37 6.37 -0.18
N HIS A 19 -15.24 6.92 0.22
CA HIS A 19 -14.02 6.92 -0.57
C HIS A 19 -13.03 5.82 -0.19
N GLU A 20 -13.46 4.82 0.58
CA GLU A 20 -12.59 3.70 0.91
C GLU A 20 -12.20 2.94 -0.36
N GLN A 21 -10.94 2.52 -0.43
CA GLN A 21 -10.45 1.75 -1.57
C GLN A 21 -11.05 0.36 -1.57
N ARG A 22 -11.40 -0.12 -2.75
CA ARG A 22 -12.06 -1.41 -2.93
C ARG A 22 -11.61 -2.04 -4.24
N GLY A 23 -11.98 -3.30 -4.43
CA GLY A 23 -11.66 -4.05 -5.62
C GLY A 23 -10.22 -4.53 -5.61
N ARG A 24 -9.77 -4.95 -6.79
CA ARG A 24 -8.39 -5.42 -6.96
C ARG A 24 -7.49 -4.25 -7.24
N ARG A 25 -6.46 -4.10 -6.41
CA ARG A 25 -5.55 -2.96 -6.46
C ARG A 25 -4.15 -3.43 -6.16
N LEU A 26 -3.17 -2.56 -6.37
CA LEU A 26 -1.84 -2.78 -5.82
C LEU A 26 -1.80 -2.21 -4.41
N GLY A 27 -1.05 -2.85 -3.54
CA GLY A 27 -0.86 -2.41 -2.17
C GLY A 27 0.56 -2.63 -1.71
N LEU A 28 1.12 -1.65 -1.01
CA LEU A 28 2.47 -1.72 -0.46
C LEU A 28 2.41 -2.31 0.95
N VAL A 29 3.21 -3.33 1.21
CA VAL A 29 3.30 -3.94 2.54
C VAL A 29 4.26 -3.12 3.41
N LEU A 30 3.80 -2.71 4.58
CA LEU A 30 4.62 -1.98 5.55
C LEU A 30 4.95 -2.80 6.79
N SER A 31 4.22 -3.87 7.08
CA SER A 31 4.51 -4.70 8.24
C SER A 31 5.85 -5.40 8.08
N PRO A 32 6.62 -5.55 9.19
CA PRO A 32 7.87 -6.30 9.13
C PRO A 32 7.66 -7.71 8.63
N SER A 33 8.59 -8.19 7.80
CA SER A 33 8.49 -9.53 7.20
C SER A 33 8.54 -10.65 8.24
N SER A 34 9.11 -10.36 9.41
CA SER A 34 9.27 -11.34 10.47
C SER A 34 8.06 -11.46 11.39
N MET A 35 7.02 -10.65 11.18
CA MET A 35 5.84 -10.70 12.05
C MET A 35 5.05 -11.98 11.81
N PRO A 36 4.74 -12.73 12.89
CA PRO A 36 4.03 -14.01 12.76
C PRO A 36 2.52 -13.86 12.82
N TRP A 37 2.00 -12.74 12.35
CA TRP A 37 0.56 -12.47 12.39
C TRP A 37 -0.11 -12.91 11.10
N SER A 38 -1.42 -13.14 11.16
CA SER A 38 -2.22 -13.45 9.98
C SER A 38 -2.64 -12.20 9.22
N VAL A 39 -2.40 -11.01 9.78
CA VAL A 39 -2.73 -9.74 9.14
C VAL A 39 -1.46 -8.97 8.82
N THR A 40 -1.54 -8.12 7.81
CA THR A 40 -0.44 -7.23 7.43
C THR A 40 -1.00 -5.84 7.14
N THR A 41 -0.19 -4.82 7.43
CA THR A 41 -0.57 -3.44 7.14
C THR A 41 -0.11 -3.07 5.75
N ILE A 42 -1.03 -2.51 4.97
CA ILE A 42 -0.76 -2.09 3.60
C ILE A 42 -1.13 -0.63 3.39
N VAL A 43 -0.49 -0.04 2.38
CA VAL A 43 -0.89 1.24 1.80
C VAL A 43 -1.45 0.93 0.42
N PRO A 44 -2.77 1.10 0.20
CA PRO A 44 -3.35 0.88 -1.11
C PRO A 44 -2.86 1.94 -2.10
N THR A 45 -2.98 1.63 -3.38
CA THR A 45 -2.56 2.56 -4.43
C THR A 45 -3.70 2.94 -5.34
N SER A 46 -3.50 4.00 -6.12
CA SER A 46 -4.45 4.43 -7.15
C SER A 46 -3.71 5.14 -8.27
N ILE A 47 -4.15 4.92 -9.50
CA ILE A 47 -3.62 5.65 -10.65
C ILE A 47 -4.50 6.85 -11.00
N THR A 48 -5.65 7.00 -10.36
CA THR A 48 -6.62 8.04 -10.68
C THR A 48 -6.93 8.99 -9.53
N ALA A 49 -6.40 8.73 -8.33
CA ALA A 49 -6.69 9.56 -7.16
C ALA A 49 -6.14 10.98 -7.31
N GLN A 50 -6.78 11.91 -6.63
CA GLN A 50 -6.32 13.29 -6.59
C GLN A 50 -5.00 13.40 -5.82
N PRO A 51 -4.09 14.29 -6.25
CA PRO A 51 -2.85 14.51 -5.51
C PRO A 51 -3.10 15.07 -4.12
N ALA A 52 -2.23 14.70 -3.17
CA ALA A 52 -2.25 15.24 -1.82
C ALA A 52 -0.86 15.04 -1.21
N VAL A 53 -0.54 15.82 -0.16
CA VAL A 53 0.79 15.78 0.47
C VAL A 53 1.11 14.40 1.06
N PHE A 54 0.10 13.66 1.49
CA PHE A 54 0.29 12.30 2.02
C PHE A 54 -0.03 11.22 0.98
N ARG A 55 0.11 11.55 -0.31
CA ARG A 55 -0.09 10.59 -1.40
C ARG A 55 1.12 10.64 -2.34
N PRO A 56 2.28 10.16 -1.87
CA PRO A 56 3.47 10.15 -2.74
C PRO A 56 3.21 9.35 -4.01
N SER A 57 3.79 9.80 -5.10
CA SER A 57 3.58 9.21 -6.42
C SER A 57 4.88 8.64 -6.92
N MET A 58 4.82 7.43 -7.47
CA MET A 58 5.98 6.73 -8.01
C MET A 58 5.56 5.95 -9.24
N GLU A 59 6.51 5.71 -10.12
CA GLU A 59 6.25 4.86 -11.29
C GLU A 59 6.36 3.40 -10.89
N ILE A 60 5.28 2.64 -11.12
CA ILE A 60 5.25 1.21 -10.89
C ILE A 60 4.93 0.54 -12.22
N ASN A 61 5.90 -0.21 -12.75
CA ASN A 61 5.75 -0.94 -14.02
C ASN A 61 5.26 -0.04 -15.16
N GLY A 62 5.82 1.18 -15.25
CA GLY A 62 5.51 2.12 -16.32
C GLY A 62 4.29 3.00 -16.07
N GLN A 63 3.65 2.88 -14.91
CA GLN A 63 2.43 3.61 -14.58
C GLN A 63 2.65 4.49 -13.35
N GLU A 64 2.35 5.78 -13.46
CA GLU A 64 2.41 6.66 -12.30
C GLU A 64 1.34 6.24 -11.29
N THR A 65 1.76 5.96 -10.07
CA THR A 65 0.93 5.35 -9.05
C THR A 65 1.02 6.15 -7.77
N LYS A 66 -0.13 6.54 -7.22
CA LYS A 66 -0.17 7.24 -5.93
C LYS A 66 -0.38 6.25 -4.81
N PHE A 67 0.41 6.42 -3.74
CA PHE A 67 0.31 5.59 -2.55
C PHE A 67 -0.59 6.31 -1.56
N LEU A 68 -1.76 5.74 -1.31
CA LEU A 68 -2.84 6.38 -0.54
C LEU A 68 -2.61 6.16 0.95
N VAL A 69 -1.70 6.92 1.52
CA VAL A 69 -1.35 6.82 2.94
C VAL A 69 -2.58 7.09 3.82
N ASP A 70 -3.49 7.93 3.36
CA ASP A 70 -4.73 8.21 4.08
C ASP A 70 -5.70 7.01 4.08
N GLN A 71 -5.40 5.98 3.31
CA GLN A 71 -6.20 4.73 3.28
C GLN A 71 -5.43 3.55 3.88
N ILE A 72 -4.38 3.83 4.64
CA ILE A 72 -3.58 2.78 5.29
C ILE A 72 -4.48 1.89 6.13
N ARG A 73 -4.28 0.56 6.04
CA ARG A 73 -5.13 -0.38 6.75
C ARG A 73 -4.44 -1.73 6.89
N SER A 74 -4.94 -2.52 7.83
CA SER A 74 -4.50 -3.89 7.99
C SER A 74 -5.49 -4.83 7.32
N ILE A 75 -4.98 -5.83 6.63
CA ILE A 75 -5.80 -6.84 5.94
C ILE A 75 -5.27 -8.22 6.29
N ASP A 76 -6.12 -9.23 6.10
CA ASP A 76 -5.69 -10.61 6.20
C ASP A 76 -4.72 -10.90 5.04
N MET A 77 -3.65 -11.66 5.33
CA MET A 77 -2.65 -11.98 4.32
C MET A 77 -3.21 -12.76 3.13
N ASP A 78 -4.35 -13.45 3.33
CA ASP A 78 -5.00 -14.18 2.25
C ASP A 78 -5.53 -13.27 1.14
N TYR A 79 -5.66 -11.97 1.41
CA TYR A 79 -6.07 -11.01 0.39
C TYR A 79 -4.93 -10.59 -0.53
N LEU A 80 -3.69 -10.96 -0.20
CA LEU A 80 -2.55 -10.75 -1.11
C LEU A 80 -2.58 -11.83 -2.19
N ILE A 81 -2.47 -11.42 -3.44
CA ILE A 81 -2.58 -12.32 -4.58
C ILE A 81 -1.19 -12.60 -5.15
N ASP A 82 -0.76 -13.85 -5.09
CA ASP A 82 0.49 -14.32 -5.69
C ASP A 82 1.74 -13.58 -5.15
N ASP A 83 2.81 -13.59 -5.92
CA ASP A 83 4.07 -12.95 -5.56
C ASP A 83 4.01 -11.45 -5.77
N PRO A 84 4.93 -10.69 -5.15
CA PRO A 84 5.00 -9.25 -5.38
C PRO A 84 5.18 -8.92 -6.86
N VAL A 85 4.59 -7.81 -7.28
CA VAL A 85 4.73 -7.33 -8.66
C VAL A 85 5.81 -6.27 -8.78
N HIS A 86 6.27 -5.72 -7.65
CA HIS A 86 7.27 -4.65 -7.65
C HIS A 86 7.86 -4.53 -6.26
N TYR A 87 9.09 -4.02 -6.17
CA TYR A 87 9.76 -3.73 -4.90
C TYR A 87 10.17 -2.27 -4.92
N LEU A 88 9.81 -1.50 -3.89
CA LEU A 88 10.25 -0.12 -3.79
C LEU A 88 11.75 -0.05 -3.49
N GLU A 89 12.42 0.91 -4.08
CA GLU A 89 13.79 1.25 -3.72
C GLU A 89 13.80 1.82 -2.31
N HIS A 90 14.97 1.82 -1.68
CA HIS A 90 15.10 2.26 -0.30
C HIS A 90 14.58 3.69 -0.09
N ASP A 91 14.94 4.61 -0.98
CA ASP A 91 14.51 6.00 -0.87
C ASP A 91 13.01 6.18 -1.16
N GLU A 92 12.46 5.36 -2.05
CA GLU A 92 11.03 5.37 -2.32
C GLU A 92 10.23 4.91 -1.09
N LEU A 93 10.69 3.83 -0.46
CA LEU A 93 10.04 3.35 0.76
C LEU A 93 10.14 4.38 1.88
N ALA A 94 11.30 5.03 2.01
CA ALA A 94 11.48 6.09 3.00
C ALA A 94 10.51 7.26 2.77
N GLU A 95 10.23 7.59 1.52
CA GLU A 95 9.27 8.64 1.19
C GLU A 95 7.85 8.26 1.66
N VAL A 96 7.45 7.01 1.46
CA VAL A 96 6.15 6.54 1.94
C VAL A 96 6.11 6.53 3.46
N GLU A 97 7.17 6.04 4.10
CA GLU A 97 7.26 6.02 5.57
C GLU A 97 7.12 7.43 6.15
N HIS A 98 7.78 8.40 5.51
CA HIS A 98 7.70 9.80 5.95
C HIS A 98 6.26 10.33 5.83
N ALA A 99 5.58 10.00 4.73
CA ALA A 99 4.19 10.41 4.54
C ALA A 99 3.27 9.76 5.58
N VAL A 100 3.52 8.49 5.91
CA VAL A 100 2.75 7.79 6.95
C VAL A 100 2.93 8.49 8.30
N ALA A 101 4.18 8.82 8.65
CA ALA A 101 4.45 9.48 9.92
C ALA A 101 3.74 10.82 9.99
N ARG A 102 3.78 11.61 8.92
CA ARG A 102 3.08 12.90 8.87
C ARG A 102 1.58 12.74 8.98
N TYR A 103 1.02 11.79 8.27
CA TYR A 103 -0.43 11.57 8.28
C TYR A 103 -0.92 11.14 9.66
N LEU A 104 -0.15 10.29 10.34
CA LEU A 104 -0.51 9.79 11.66
C LEU A 104 -0.06 10.71 12.81
N GLY A 105 0.66 11.77 12.50
CA GLY A 105 1.12 12.71 13.52
C GLY A 105 2.28 12.19 14.37
N LEU A 106 3.07 11.33 13.80
CA LEU A 106 4.21 10.76 14.52
C LEU A 106 5.45 11.63 14.45
#